data_b17fcc906032de0b3e9ab5d8797fa129
#
_entry.id   b17fcc906032de0b3e9ab5d8797fa129
#
_cell.length_a   1.000
_cell.length_b   1.000
_cell.length_c   1.000
_cell.angle_alpha   90.00
_cell.angle_beta   90.00
_cell.angle_gamma   90.00
#
_symmetry.space_group_name_H-M   'P 1'
#
loop_
_entity.id
_entity.type
_entity.pdbx_description
1 polymer ?
#
loop_
_entity_poly.entity_id
_entity_poly.type
_entity_poly.pdbx_seq_one_letter_code
_entity_poly.pdbx_strand_id
1 'polypeptide(L)'
;FGASNAAVILTREQYMKGFYTKREAGYIMTNFSLVSIPFCLMVADTMGIANLFPPFYLCICIVGIILAVIIARIPPIKTIPNTYRKSVGKQINEEIPQEKGIFAHAVEMSCKRAESFNAKTVGTSGLEVLMGMFFDLIPIVVAWGTLALIIATYTPVFDWISYPMGLYLKLLGVPEAFAAAPATLVGFTDMFIPALLSVGLTSVKTKFVIGVL
;
A
#
# COMPACT_ATOMS: atom_id res chain seq x y z
N PHE A 1 -3.88 -8.61 -1.75
CA PHE A 1 -2.98 -8.88 -0.62
C PHE A 1 -1.56 -9.35 -1.03
N GLY A 2 -1.25 -9.49 -2.31
CA GLY A 2 0.01 -10.08 -2.74
C GLY A 2 1.12 -9.11 -3.13
N ALA A 3 0.83 -8.00 -3.75
CA ALA A 3 1.82 -7.02 -4.16
C ALA A 3 1.16 -5.67 -4.42
N SER A 4 1.58 -4.64 -3.73
CA SER A 4 1.03 -3.28 -3.85
C SER A 4 1.15 -2.73 -5.27
N ASN A 5 2.28 -2.97 -5.94
CA ASN A 5 2.53 -2.52 -7.31
C ASN A 5 1.62 -3.20 -8.34
N ALA A 6 1.38 -4.51 -8.16
CA ALA A 6 0.42 -5.24 -9.00
C ALA A 6 -1.01 -4.72 -8.81
N ALA A 7 -1.37 -4.28 -7.59
CA ALA A 7 -2.67 -3.67 -7.32
C ALA A 7 -2.86 -2.36 -8.08
N VAL A 8 -1.82 -1.52 -8.19
CA VAL A 8 -1.87 -0.26 -8.96
C VAL A 8 -2.06 -0.54 -10.45
N ILE A 9 -1.29 -1.47 -11.01
CA ILE A 9 -1.37 -1.85 -12.42
C ILE A 9 -2.76 -2.43 -12.72
N LEU A 10 -3.23 -3.37 -11.89
CA LEU A 10 -4.53 -3.98 -12.02
C LEU A 10 -5.67 -2.95 -11.94
N THR A 11 -5.58 -2.01 -10.99
CA THR A 11 -6.56 -0.93 -10.84
C THR A 11 -6.60 -0.03 -12.07
N ARG A 12 -5.44 0.31 -12.64
CA ARG A 12 -5.34 1.05 -13.89
C ARG A 12 -6.02 0.29 -15.03
N GLU A 13 -5.75 -1.01 -15.18
CA GLU A 13 -6.40 -1.82 -16.21
C GLU A 13 -7.92 -1.87 -16.03
N GLN A 14 -8.40 -2.09 -14.81
CA GLN A 14 -9.82 -2.13 -14.52
C GLN A 14 -10.51 -0.79 -14.83
N TYR A 15 -9.85 0.34 -14.51
CA TYR A 15 -10.34 1.66 -14.90
C TYR A 15 -10.36 1.84 -16.43
N MET A 16 -9.31 1.40 -17.11
CA MET A 16 -9.22 1.48 -18.58
C MET A 16 -10.30 0.63 -19.28
N LYS A 17 -10.69 -0.48 -18.68
CA LYS A 17 -11.75 -1.38 -19.15
C LYS A 17 -13.16 -0.94 -18.72
N GLY A 18 -13.31 0.15 -17.94
CA GLY A 18 -14.61 0.66 -17.51
C GLY A 18 -15.26 -0.09 -16.34
N PHE A 19 -14.47 -0.85 -15.57
CA PHE A 19 -14.95 -1.53 -14.37
C PHE A 19 -14.92 -0.65 -13.14
N TYR A 20 -14.02 0.33 -13.07
CA TYR A 20 -13.93 1.30 -11.99
C TYR A 20 -14.20 2.71 -12.47
N THR A 21 -14.80 3.52 -11.62
CA THR A 21 -14.87 4.96 -11.84
C THR A 21 -13.52 5.61 -11.55
N LYS A 22 -13.31 6.83 -12.02
CA LYS A 22 -12.11 7.61 -11.77
C LYS A 22 -11.84 7.77 -10.27
N ARG A 23 -12.90 7.96 -9.47
CA ARG A 23 -12.82 8.11 -8.03
C ARG A 23 -12.42 6.80 -7.34
N GLU A 24 -13.04 5.69 -7.69
CA GLU A 24 -12.72 4.36 -7.16
C GLU A 24 -11.28 3.97 -7.48
N ALA A 25 -10.86 4.16 -8.73
CA ALA A 25 -9.48 3.90 -9.12
C ALA A 25 -8.49 4.77 -8.35
N GLY A 26 -8.76 6.08 -8.21
CA GLY A 26 -7.95 6.98 -7.42
C GLY A 26 -7.87 6.57 -5.96
N TYR A 27 -9.00 6.16 -5.39
CA TYR A 27 -9.07 5.68 -4.02
C TYR A 27 -8.27 4.40 -3.79
N ILE A 28 -8.43 3.39 -4.65
CA ILE A 28 -7.69 2.12 -4.55
C ILE A 28 -6.19 2.36 -4.71
N MET A 29 -5.78 3.21 -5.66
CA MET A 29 -4.37 3.52 -5.91
C MET A 29 -3.69 4.25 -4.75
N THR A 30 -4.41 5.08 -4.00
CA THR A 30 -3.86 5.81 -2.86
C THR A 30 -3.93 5.03 -1.55
N ASN A 31 -4.79 4.02 -1.47
CA ASN A 31 -5.09 3.31 -0.23
C ASN A 31 -4.70 1.83 -0.25
N PHE A 32 -3.67 1.47 -1.02
CA PHE A 32 -3.13 0.12 -1.03
C PHE A 32 -2.12 -0.15 0.12
N SER A 33 -2.28 0.50 1.24
CA SER A 33 -1.41 0.42 2.41
C SER A 33 -1.32 -0.96 3.09
N LEU A 34 -2.19 -1.90 2.72
CA LEU A 34 -2.08 -3.30 3.16
C LEU A 34 -1.02 -4.02 2.33
N VAL A 35 0.20 -3.98 2.82
CA VAL A 35 1.35 -4.64 2.19
C VAL A 35 1.26 -6.17 2.31
N SER A 36 1.96 -6.87 1.46
CA SER A 36 1.98 -8.34 1.45
C SER A 36 2.48 -8.91 2.79
N ILE A 37 1.91 -10.02 3.22
CA ILE A 37 2.34 -10.74 4.44
C ILE A 37 3.85 -11.00 4.46
N PRO A 38 4.49 -11.51 3.38
CA PRO A 38 5.94 -11.72 3.36
C PRO A 38 6.75 -10.43 3.58
N PHE A 39 6.30 -9.30 3.02
CA PHE A 39 6.97 -8.02 3.22
C PHE A 39 6.82 -7.52 4.66
N CYS A 40 5.62 -7.60 5.24
CA CYS A 40 5.40 -7.25 6.65
C CYS A 40 6.24 -8.12 7.60
N LEU A 41 6.39 -9.41 7.27
CA LEU A 41 7.24 -10.31 8.04
C LEU A 41 8.72 -9.90 7.96
N MET A 42 9.20 -9.56 6.76
CA MET A 42 10.56 -9.05 6.56
C MET A 42 10.81 -7.75 7.33
N VAL A 43 9.85 -6.82 7.34
CA VAL A 43 9.90 -5.59 8.14
C VAL A 43 9.98 -5.92 9.63
N ALA A 44 9.10 -6.79 10.13
CA ALA A 44 9.08 -7.19 11.54
C ALA A 44 10.37 -7.91 11.96
N ASP A 45 10.94 -8.73 11.10
CA ASP A 45 12.21 -9.43 11.33
C ASP A 45 13.38 -8.45 11.39
N THR A 46 13.45 -7.52 10.44
CA THR A 46 14.48 -6.46 10.42
C THR A 46 14.45 -5.61 11.69
N MET A 47 13.26 -5.30 12.19
CA MET A 47 13.08 -4.55 13.44
C MET A 47 13.34 -5.39 14.69
N GLY A 48 13.47 -6.70 14.57
CA GLY A 48 13.62 -7.64 15.70
C GLY A 48 12.33 -7.85 16.51
N ILE A 49 11.17 -7.70 15.89
CA ILE A 49 9.85 -7.91 16.50
C ILE A 49 9.05 -9.04 15.81
N ALA A 50 9.72 -9.95 15.11
CA ALA A 50 9.08 -11.05 14.41
C ALA A 50 8.22 -11.97 15.31
N ASN A 51 8.57 -12.09 16.59
CA ASN A 51 7.78 -12.80 17.60
C ASN A 51 6.41 -12.16 17.87
N LEU A 52 6.25 -10.87 17.57
CA LEU A 52 4.99 -10.12 17.69
C LEU A 52 4.27 -9.96 16.34
N PHE A 53 4.66 -10.74 15.33
CA PHE A 53 4.10 -10.60 13.98
C PHE A 53 2.57 -10.72 13.91
N PRO A 54 1.89 -11.70 14.57
CA PRO A 54 0.44 -11.80 14.50
C PRO A 54 -0.30 -10.53 14.97
N PRO A 55 -0.05 -9.99 16.17
CA PRO A 55 -0.69 -8.75 16.60
C PRO A 55 -0.24 -7.54 15.78
N PHE A 56 1.01 -7.51 15.30
CA PHE A 56 1.53 -6.46 14.44
C PHE A 56 0.75 -6.38 13.12
N TYR A 57 0.60 -7.51 12.43
CA TYR A 57 -0.14 -7.58 11.17
C TYR A 57 -1.62 -7.25 11.34
N LEU A 58 -2.22 -7.72 12.44
CA LEU A 58 -3.61 -7.40 12.77
C LEU A 58 -3.82 -5.90 12.98
N CYS A 59 -2.89 -5.23 13.69
CA CYS A 59 -2.92 -3.78 13.86
C CYS A 59 -2.80 -3.03 12.51
N ILE A 60 -1.90 -3.46 11.63
CA ILE A 60 -1.77 -2.89 10.28
C ILE A 60 -3.09 -3.02 9.52
N CYS A 61 -3.75 -4.18 9.57
CA CYS A 61 -5.03 -4.39 8.91
C CYS A 61 -6.12 -3.44 9.47
N ILE A 62 -6.22 -3.33 10.78
CA ILE A 62 -7.23 -2.46 11.42
C ILE A 62 -6.97 -0.99 11.06
N VAL A 63 -5.74 -0.52 11.22
CA VAL A 63 -5.35 0.86 10.89
C VAL A 63 -5.58 1.15 9.42
N GLY A 64 -5.18 0.23 8.53
CA GLY A 64 -5.40 0.33 7.10
C GLY A 64 -6.89 0.48 6.73
N ILE A 65 -7.78 -0.30 7.34
CA ILE A 65 -9.23 -0.19 7.13
C ILE A 65 -9.76 1.17 7.61
N ILE A 66 -9.34 1.62 8.80
CA ILE A 66 -9.75 2.91 9.36
C ILE A 66 -9.27 4.05 8.45
N LEU A 67 -8.01 4.04 8.04
CA LEU A 67 -7.45 5.03 7.12
C LEU A 67 -8.16 5.01 5.78
N ALA A 68 -8.49 3.83 5.26
CA ALA A 68 -9.28 3.66 4.05
C ALA A 68 -10.59 4.45 4.12
N VAL A 69 -11.33 4.27 5.19
CA VAL A 69 -12.62 4.95 5.41
C VAL A 69 -12.44 6.47 5.54
N ILE A 70 -11.39 6.92 6.20
CA ILE A 70 -11.09 8.34 6.40
C ILE A 70 -10.68 9.00 5.08
N ILE A 71 -9.72 8.42 4.36
CA ILE A 71 -9.17 8.95 3.10
C ILE A 71 -10.27 9.09 2.04
N ALA A 72 -11.21 8.13 1.98
CA ALA A 72 -12.34 8.20 1.06
C ALA A 72 -13.22 9.46 1.26
N ARG A 73 -13.21 10.04 2.46
CA ARG A 73 -14.05 11.19 2.83
C ARG A 73 -13.34 12.54 2.80
N ILE A 74 -12.01 12.54 2.74
CA ILE A 74 -11.19 13.76 2.75
C ILE A 74 -10.90 14.23 1.31
N PRO A 75 -10.90 15.54 1.02
CA PRO A 75 -10.31 16.06 -0.20
C PRO A 75 -8.79 15.70 -0.24
N PRO A 76 -8.19 15.35 -1.40
CA PRO A 76 -8.71 15.54 -2.77
C PRO A 76 -9.57 14.40 -3.31
N ILE A 77 -9.60 13.22 -2.68
CA ILE A 77 -10.28 12.04 -3.25
C ILE A 77 -11.79 12.24 -3.35
N LYS A 78 -12.39 12.86 -2.33
CA LYS A 78 -13.81 13.20 -2.35
C LYS A 78 -14.20 14.09 -3.53
N THR A 79 -13.31 14.96 -3.99
CA THR A 79 -13.58 15.90 -5.10
C THR A 79 -13.42 15.29 -6.48
N ILE A 80 -12.81 14.10 -6.59
CA ILE A 80 -12.67 13.39 -7.86
C ILE A 80 -14.07 12.99 -8.36
N PRO A 81 -14.43 13.30 -9.62
CA PRO A 81 -15.73 12.95 -10.17
C PRO A 81 -15.92 11.42 -10.25
N ASN A 82 -17.11 10.97 -9.85
CA ASN A 82 -17.49 9.56 -9.92
C ASN A 82 -17.95 9.20 -11.34
N THR A 83 -17.03 9.25 -12.30
CA THR A 83 -17.28 9.03 -13.70
C THR A 83 -16.45 7.89 -14.26
N TYR A 84 -17.05 7.07 -15.12
CA TYR A 84 -16.33 6.08 -15.91
C TYR A 84 -15.56 6.75 -17.04
N ARG A 85 -14.61 6.04 -17.61
CA ARG A 85 -13.86 6.52 -18.78
C ARG A 85 -14.83 6.78 -19.95
N LYS A 86 -14.81 8.01 -20.49
CA LYS A 86 -15.74 8.45 -21.55
C LYS A 86 -15.73 7.57 -22.80
N SER A 87 -14.58 6.94 -23.12
CA SER A 87 -14.44 6.09 -24.31
C SER A 87 -15.04 4.70 -24.18
N VAL A 88 -15.29 4.21 -22.96
CA VAL A 88 -15.70 2.82 -22.72
C VAL A 88 -17.05 2.74 -21.97
N GLY A 89 -17.35 3.74 -21.13
CA GLY A 89 -18.56 3.74 -20.30
C GLY A 89 -18.52 2.73 -19.15
N LYS A 90 -19.67 2.49 -18.53
CA LYS A 90 -19.85 1.49 -17.46
C LYS A 90 -19.93 0.10 -18.08
N GLN A 91 -19.02 -0.79 -17.69
CA GLN A 91 -18.97 -2.18 -18.17
C GLN A 91 -19.43 -3.20 -17.10
N ILE A 92 -19.67 -2.76 -15.87
CA ILE A 92 -20.20 -3.63 -14.84
C ILE A 92 -21.71 -3.68 -14.97
N ASN A 93 -22.25 -4.87 -15.21
CA ASN A 93 -23.66 -5.15 -15.04
C ASN A 93 -23.86 -5.70 -13.62
N GLU A 94 -24.39 -4.87 -12.73
CA GLU A 94 -24.64 -5.23 -11.33
C GLU A 94 -25.98 -5.95 -11.14
N GLU A 95 -26.72 -6.19 -12.24
CA GLU A 95 -27.99 -6.91 -12.19
C GLU A 95 -27.72 -8.40 -11.98
N ILE A 96 -27.94 -8.84 -10.76
CA ILE A 96 -27.92 -10.26 -10.43
C ILE A 96 -29.27 -10.82 -10.86
N PRO A 97 -29.30 -11.85 -11.72
CA PRO A 97 -30.55 -12.52 -12.08
C PRO A 97 -31.25 -13.01 -10.80
N GLN A 98 -32.52 -12.62 -10.61
CA GLN A 98 -33.27 -12.93 -9.40
C GLN A 98 -33.42 -14.45 -9.12
N GLU A 99 -33.21 -15.26 -10.15
CA GLU A 99 -33.33 -16.72 -10.08
C GLU A 99 -32.06 -17.43 -9.60
N LYS A 100 -30.91 -16.75 -9.55
CA LYS A 100 -29.62 -17.36 -9.16
C LYS A 100 -29.05 -16.74 -7.90
N GLY A 101 -28.61 -17.57 -6.98
CA GLY A 101 -27.88 -17.10 -5.81
C GLY A 101 -26.60 -16.37 -6.19
N ILE A 102 -26.22 -15.32 -5.45
CA ILE A 102 -25.04 -14.47 -5.70
C ILE A 102 -23.76 -15.30 -5.94
N PHE A 103 -23.56 -16.34 -5.14
CA PHE A 103 -22.40 -17.22 -5.24
C PHE A 103 -22.40 -18.03 -6.55
N ALA A 104 -23.54 -18.62 -6.90
CA ALA A 104 -23.67 -19.40 -8.14
C ALA A 104 -23.43 -18.54 -9.39
N HIS A 105 -23.95 -17.29 -9.40
CA HIS A 105 -23.71 -16.33 -10.47
C HIS A 105 -22.23 -15.93 -10.55
N ALA A 106 -21.57 -15.67 -9.42
CA ALA A 106 -20.15 -15.34 -9.37
C ALA A 106 -19.26 -16.48 -9.87
N VAL A 107 -19.58 -17.73 -9.54
CA VAL A 107 -18.87 -18.93 -10.04
C VAL A 107 -19.06 -19.06 -11.56
N GLU A 108 -20.29 -18.94 -12.06
CA GLU A 108 -20.56 -19.00 -13.51
C GLU A 108 -19.79 -17.94 -14.29
N MET A 109 -19.78 -16.70 -13.81
CA MET A 109 -19.01 -15.60 -14.41
C MET A 109 -17.50 -15.86 -14.36
N SER A 110 -17.02 -16.45 -13.29
CA SER A 110 -15.61 -16.84 -13.14
C SER A 110 -15.22 -17.95 -14.11
N CYS A 111 -16.08 -18.95 -14.29
CA CYS A 111 -15.87 -20.03 -15.26
C CYS A 111 -15.84 -19.50 -16.70
N LYS A 112 -16.79 -18.63 -17.07
CA LYS A 112 -16.79 -17.98 -18.40
C LYS A 112 -15.51 -17.16 -18.67
N ARG A 113 -14.95 -16.51 -17.63
CA ARG A 113 -13.67 -15.83 -17.76
C ARG A 113 -12.50 -16.80 -17.87
N ALA A 114 -12.56 -17.93 -17.17
CA ALA A 114 -11.56 -18.98 -17.24
C ALA A 114 -11.51 -19.67 -18.62
N GLU A 115 -12.61 -19.77 -19.33
CA GLU A 115 -12.66 -20.30 -20.71
C GLU A 115 -11.83 -19.47 -21.68
N SER A 116 -11.73 -18.15 -21.46
CA SER A 116 -10.89 -17.25 -22.25
C SER A 116 -9.41 -17.25 -21.81
N PHE A 117 -9.03 -18.11 -20.87
CA PHE A 117 -7.68 -18.20 -20.35
C PHE A 117 -6.71 -18.72 -21.40
N ASN A 118 -5.69 -17.93 -21.68
CA ASN A 118 -4.56 -18.33 -22.52
C ASN A 118 -3.27 -18.24 -21.73
N ALA A 119 -2.68 -19.39 -21.42
CA ALA A 119 -1.43 -19.48 -20.65
C ALA A 119 -0.28 -18.65 -21.26
N LYS A 120 -0.24 -18.54 -22.60
CA LYS A 120 0.75 -17.72 -23.29
C LYS A 120 0.55 -16.24 -23.00
N THR A 121 -0.69 -15.75 -23.02
CA THR A 121 -1.02 -14.34 -22.72
C THR A 121 -0.72 -14.01 -21.26
N VAL A 122 -1.01 -14.93 -20.34
CA VAL A 122 -0.69 -14.74 -18.92
C VAL A 122 0.83 -14.72 -18.70
N GLY A 123 1.56 -15.59 -19.37
CA GLY A 123 3.02 -15.60 -19.30
C GLY A 123 3.66 -14.32 -19.84
N THR A 124 3.19 -13.83 -21.00
CA THR A 124 3.70 -12.57 -21.57
C THR A 124 3.35 -11.36 -20.72
N SER A 125 2.10 -11.26 -20.25
CA SER A 125 1.70 -10.16 -19.36
C SER A 125 2.42 -10.22 -18.01
N GLY A 126 2.66 -11.42 -17.47
CA GLY A 126 3.48 -11.61 -16.26
C GLY A 126 4.91 -11.14 -16.47
N LEU A 127 5.50 -11.46 -17.62
CA LEU A 127 6.85 -11.01 -17.97
C LEU A 127 6.92 -9.48 -18.16
N GLU A 128 5.94 -8.86 -18.80
CA GLU A 128 5.85 -7.40 -18.92
C GLU A 128 5.80 -6.72 -17.54
N VAL A 129 5.00 -7.26 -16.62
CA VAL A 129 4.93 -6.73 -15.24
C VAL A 129 6.27 -6.88 -14.53
N LEU A 130 6.93 -8.03 -14.66
CA LEU A 130 8.27 -8.26 -14.07
C LEU A 130 9.30 -7.28 -14.65
N MET A 131 9.33 -7.12 -15.97
CA MET A 131 10.25 -6.19 -16.64
C MET A 131 9.99 -4.74 -16.21
N GLY A 132 8.72 -4.32 -16.11
CA GLY A 132 8.36 -3.01 -15.57
C GLY A 132 8.84 -2.82 -14.13
N MET A 133 8.70 -3.83 -13.27
CA MET A 133 9.23 -3.75 -11.91
C MET A 133 10.76 -3.60 -11.89
N PHE A 134 11.48 -4.37 -12.70
CA PHE A 134 12.94 -4.32 -12.73
C PHE A 134 13.51 -3.03 -13.30
N PHE A 135 12.94 -2.54 -14.39
CA PHE A 135 13.51 -1.41 -15.12
C PHE A 135 12.92 -0.05 -14.74
N ASP A 136 11.66 -0.01 -14.29
CA ASP A 136 11.02 1.25 -13.92
C ASP A 136 11.01 1.46 -12.40
N LEU A 137 10.53 0.46 -11.64
CA LEU A 137 10.31 0.64 -10.21
C LEU A 137 11.61 0.60 -9.41
N ILE A 138 12.45 -0.43 -9.59
CA ILE A 138 13.67 -0.60 -8.78
C ILE A 138 14.61 0.60 -8.91
N PRO A 139 14.94 1.12 -10.11
CA PRO A 139 15.80 2.30 -10.24
C PRO A 139 15.24 3.53 -9.53
N ILE A 140 13.93 3.77 -9.62
CA ILE A 140 13.28 4.90 -8.97
C ILE A 140 13.36 4.78 -7.45
N VAL A 141 13.02 3.61 -6.91
CA VAL A 141 13.06 3.35 -5.46
C VAL A 141 14.49 3.46 -4.93
N VAL A 142 15.46 2.87 -5.63
CA VAL A 142 16.88 2.96 -5.24
C VAL A 142 17.38 4.40 -5.29
N ALA A 143 17.08 5.17 -6.33
CA ALA A 143 17.50 6.56 -6.45
C ALA A 143 16.93 7.44 -5.33
N TRP A 144 15.62 7.42 -5.15
CA TRP A 144 14.96 8.23 -4.12
C TRP A 144 15.27 7.73 -2.70
N GLY A 145 15.30 6.41 -2.49
CA GLY A 145 15.66 5.82 -1.20
C GLY A 145 17.09 6.14 -0.78
N THR A 146 18.04 6.04 -1.72
CA THR A 146 19.44 6.42 -1.45
C THR A 146 19.57 7.91 -1.14
N LEU A 147 18.90 8.78 -1.90
CA LEU A 147 18.91 10.21 -1.65
C LEU A 147 18.34 10.54 -0.26
N ALA A 148 17.18 9.95 0.08
CA ALA A 148 16.57 10.13 1.38
C ALA A 148 17.46 9.62 2.53
N LEU A 149 18.12 8.47 2.34
CA LEU A 149 19.02 7.89 3.34
C LEU A 149 20.28 8.77 3.53
N ILE A 150 20.86 9.30 2.44
CA ILE A 150 21.99 10.23 2.52
C ILE A 150 21.61 11.49 3.30
N ILE A 151 20.46 12.09 2.99
CA ILE A 151 19.96 13.27 3.70
C ILE A 151 19.73 12.94 5.19
N ALA A 152 19.09 11.81 5.48
CA ALA A 152 18.81 11.38 6.85
C ALA A 152 20.07 11.08 7.68
N THR A 153 21.13 10.56 7.03
CA THR A 153 22.35 10.15 7.74
C THR A 153 23.35 11.30 7.91
N TYR A 154 23.48 12.15 6.90
CA TYR A 154 24.53 13.18 6.87
C TYR A 154 24.05 14.60 7.17
N THR A 155 22.73 14.81 7.30
CA THR A 155 22.19 16.15 7.59
C THR A 155 21.15 16.10 8.72
N PRO A 156 21.09 17.15 9.58
CA PRO A 156 20.07 17.26 10.62
C PRO A 156 18.70 17.69 10.11
N VAL A 157 18.52 17.75 8.80
CA VAL A 157 17.26 18.24 8.17
C VAL A 157 16.07 17.42 8.60
N PHE A 158 16.21 16.09 8.63
CA PHE A 158 15.13 15.22 9.09
C PHE A 158 14.84 15.39 10.58
N ASP A 159 15.85 15.67 11.42
CA ASP A 159 15.63 15.94 12.85
C ASP A 159 14.81 17.21 13.06
N TRP A 160 15.08 18.26 12.29
CA TRP A 160 14.34 19.53 12.37
C TRP A 160 12.89 19.38 11.87
N ILE A 161 12.72 18.76 10.70
CA ILE A 161 11.38 18.55 10.10
C ILE A 161 10.57 17.55 10.93
N SER A 162 11.21 16.56 11.54
CA SER A 162 10.55 15.54 12.37
C SER A 162 10.22 16.01 13.78
N TYR A 163 10.73 17.16 14.22
CA TYR A 163 10.51 17.67 15.57
C TYR A 163 9.01 17.72 15.98
N PRO A 164 8.09 18.28 15.15
CA PRO A 164 6.67 18.25 15.48
C PRO A 164 6.10 16.83 15.55
N MET A 165 6.60 15.90 14.73
CA MET A 165 6.21 14.49 14.81
C MET A 165 6.71 13.85 16.12
N GLY A 166 7.91 14.20 16.56
CA GLY A 166 8.45 13.77 17.86
C GLY A 166 7.58 14.22 19.04
N LEU A 167 7.08 15.46 19.00
CA LEU A 167 6.13 15.96 20.00
C LEU A 167 4.81 15.17 19.98
N TYR A 168 4.29 14.88 18.79
CA TYR A 168 3.08 14.08 18.63
C TYR A 168 3.26 12.66 19.18
N LEU A 169 4.35 11.99 18.82
CA LEU A 169 4.67 10.65 19.34
C LEU A 169 4.86 10.65 20.86
N LYS A 170 5.49 11.70 21.42
CA LYS A 170 5.64 11.88 22.87
C LYS A 170 4.29 12.04 23.56
N LEU A 171 3.38 12.80 22.98
CA LEU A 171 2.01 12.98 23.47
C LEU A 171 1.23 11.65 23.51
N LEU A 172 1.48 10.78 22.55
CA LEU A 172 0.92 9.42 22.49
C LEU A 172 1.63 8.42 23.44
N GLY A 173 2.61 8.87 24.21
CA GLY A 173 3.33 8.04 25.17
C GLY A 173 4.23 7.00 24.50
N VAL A 174 4.80 7.31 23.34
CA VAL A 174 5.78 6.46 22.66
C VAL A 174 7.15 6.71 23.30
N PRO A 175 7.82 5.68 23.85
CA PRO A 175 9.21 5.81 24.32
C PRO A 175 10.11 6.19 23.13
N GLU A 176 11.21 6.89 23.40
CA GLU A 176 12.18 7.29 22.36
C GLU A 176 11.54 8.08 21.20
N ALA A 177 10.47 8.88 21.47
CA ALA A 177 9.66 9.55 20.47
C ALA A 177 10.46 10.42 19.47
N PHE A 178 11.46 11.16 19.95
CA PHE A 178 12.30 12.01 19.11
C PHE A 178 13.28 11.21 18.25
N ALA A 179 13.78 10.09 18.74
CA ALA A 179 14.62 9.19 17.96
C ALA A 179 13.82 8.42 16.90
N ALA A 180 12.53 8.18 17.16
CA ALA A 180 11.60 7.54 16.26
C ALA A 180 11.05 8.47 15.16
N ALA A 181 10.99 9.79 15.43
CA ALA A 181 10.37 10.76 14.57
C ALA A 181 10.97 10.84 13.14
N PRO A 182 12.30 10.83 12.94
CA PRO A 182 12.89 10.77 11.60
C PRO A 182 12.49 9.52 10.83
N ALA A 183 12.44 8.36 11.50
CA ALA A 183 12.03 7.10 10.88
C ALA A 183 10.59 7.16 10.36
N THR A 184 9.67 7.76 11.12
CA THR A 184 8.26 7.89 10.68
C THR A 184 8.12 8.82 9.47
N LEU A 185 8.90 9.89 9.39
CA LEU A 185 8.87 10.80 8.24
C LEU A 185 9.46 10.18 6.97
N VAL A 186 10.55 9.45 7.09
CA VAL A 186 11.18 8.79 5.94
C VAL A 186 10.27 7.73 5.32
N GLY A 187 9.31 7.22 6.07
CA GLY A 187 8.26 6.33 5.59
C GLY A 187 7.46 6.84 4.39
N PHE A 188 7.41 8.16 4.17
CA PHE A 188 6.84 8.74 2.95
C PHE A 188 7.61 8.37 1.68
N THR A 189 8.89 8.09 1.82
CA THR A 189 9.79 7.82 0.68
C THR A 189 9.82 6.34 0.35
N ASP A 190 9.93 5.51 1.38
CA ASP A 190 10.00 4.06 1.25
C ASP A 190 9.51 3.38 2.53
N MET A 191 8.74 2.32 2.39
CA MET A 191 8.15 1.56 3.51
C MET A 191 9.18 0.74 4.30
N PHE A 192 10.35 0.46 3.75
CA PHE A 192 11.38 -0.35 4.38
C PHE A 192 12.39 0.48 5.18
N ILE A 193 12.66 1.71 4.76
CA ILE A 193 13.64 2.60 5.43
C ILE A 193 13.29 2.84 6.91
N PRO A 194 12.02 3.07 7.31
CA PRO A 194 11.66 3.15 8.72
C PRO A 194 12.10 1.94 9.55
N ALA A 195 11.99 0.74 8.98
CA ALA A 195 12.46 -0.48 9.64
C ALA A 195 13.97 -0.45 9.87
N LEU A 196 14.76 -0.08 8.87
CA LEU A 196 16.22 0.04 8.98
C LEU A 196 16.63 1.07 10.04
N LEU A 197 16.02 2.25 10.04
CA LEU A 197 16.31 3.31 11.00
C LEU A 197 15.90 2.94 12.43
N SER A 198 14.93 2.06 12.59
CA SER A 198 14.45 1.61 13.89
C SER A 198 15.30 0.51 14.54
N VAL A 199 16.25 -0.09 13.81
CA VAL A 199 17.13 -1.16 14.35
C VAL A 199 17.86 -0.71 15.60
N GLY A 200 18.32 0.54 15.62
CA GLY A 200 19.05 1.13 16.77
C GLY A 200 18.18 1.47 17.98
N LEU A 201 16.87 1.42 17.88
CA LEU A 201 15.96 1.71 18.99
C LEU A 201 15.89 0.51 19.95
N THR A 202 15.75 0.79 21.26
CA THR A 202 15.70 -0.27 22.27
C THR A 202 14.27 -0.69 22.60
N SER A 203 13.32 0.23 22.48
CA SER A 203 11.94 0.00 22.87
C SER A 203 11.16 -0.79 21.80
N VAL A 204 10.70 -1.98 22.16
CA VAL A 204 9.81 -2.81 21.32
C VAL A 204 8.51 -2.07 20.98
N LYS A 205 7.95 -1.29 21.91
CA LYS A 205 6.76 -0.48 21.69
C LYS A 205 6.99 0.56 20.59
N THR A 206 8.14 1.23 20.61
CA THR A 206 8.49 2.22 19.59
C THR A 206 8.65 1.59 18.23
N LYS A 207 9.37 0.47 18.13
CA LYS A 207 9.51 -0.30 16.89
C LYS A 207 8.15 -0.72 16.33
N PHE A 208 7.29 -1.24 17.19
CA PHE A 208 5.94 -1.65 16.79
C PHE A 208 5.13 -0.47 16.20
N VAL A 209 5.16 0.69 16.86
CA VAL A 209 4.45 1.90 16.39
C VAL A 209 5.00 2.38 15.05
N ILE A 210 6.33 2.45 14.88
CA ILE A 210 6.96 2.84 13.62
C ILE A 210 6.55 1.89 12.48
N GLY A 211 6.52 0.61 12.75
CA GLY A 211 6.18 -0.38 11.71
C GLY A 211 4.70 -0.38 11.32
N VAL A 212 3.81 0.12 12.17
CA VAL A 212 2.36 0.26 11.88
C VAL A 212 2.05 1.58 11.16
N LEU A 213 2.83 2.64 11.41
CA LEU A 213 2.69 3.95 10.79
C LEU A 213 3.21 3.98 9.37
#